data_e1eb6ccf8669695c1869429045e49856
#
_entry.id   e1eb6ccf8669695c1869429045e49856
#
_cell.length_a   1.000
_cell.length_b   1.000
_cell.length_c   1.000
_cell.angle_alpha   90.00
_cell.angle_beta   90.00
_cell.angle_gamma   90.00
#
_symmetry.space_group_name_H-M   'P 1'
#
loop_
_entity.id
_entity.type
_entity.pdbx_description
1 polymer ?
#
loop_
_entity_poly.entity_id
_entity_poly.type
_entity_poly.pdbx_seq_one_letter_code
_entity_poly.pdbx_strand_id
1 'polypeptide(L)'
;MKFRTLIVSVFSLLLFLAGVLLEIGISASVLWGEIEARLYTSQFSNSDLTVKCPFMLAFDETGIISASIINTLDQDVQPMVTADISRNSGAQQISQTITLAPHESKTVEWKVDASNILFGRLILVSVLQGKYEDLPAERGYCGILFLSLFGMNGRETFILLCSTSFVLLILGIVIWMRSHLPLNARDETIAHTFGSLAVLATMGLFTALLRWWGLIIILDAIALLFIIVIFTEVLFNPQPRRI
;
A
#
# COMPACT_ATOMS: atom_id res chain seq x y z
N MET A 1 -22.77 -30.01 -22.12
CA MET A 1 -21.83 -29.92 -20.98
C MET A 1 -20.70 -28.90 -21.19
N LYS A 2 -20.01 -28.90 -22.37
CA LYS A 2 -18.82 -28.02 -22.64
C LYS A 2 -19.06 -26.51 -22.49
N PHE A 3 -20.23 -25.98 -22.87
CA PHE A 3 -20.52 -24.51 -22.81
C PHE A 3 -20.66 -23.99 -21.37
N ARG A 4 -21.31 -24.74 -20.48
CA ARG A 4 -21.49 -24.37 -19.07
C ARG A 4 -20.14 -24.34 -18.33
N THR A 5 -19.25 -25.30 -18.60
CA THR A 5 -17.90 -25.32 -18.01
C THR A 5 -17.07 -24.13 -18.47
N LEU A 6 -17.18 -23.76 -19.75
CA LEU A 6 -16.47 -22.58 -20.28
C LEU A 6 -16.92 -21.28 -19.58
N ILE A 7 -18.22 -21.08 -19.41
CA ILE A 7 -18.76 -19.89 -18.73
C ILE A 7 -18.24 -19.82 -17.28
N VAL A 8 -18.31 -20.95 -16.55
CA VAL A 8 -17.82 -21.01 -15.16
C VAL A 8 -16.33 -20.75 -15.07
N SER A 9 -15.53 -21.28 -16.02
CA SER A 9 -14.09 -21.02 -16.05
C SER A 9 -13.75 -19.56 -16.32
N VAL A 10 -14.43 -18.91 -17.27
CA VAL A 10 -14.23 -17.49 -17.56
C VAL A 10 -14.65 -16.64 -16.36
N PHE A 11 -15.78 -16.95 -15.74
CA PHE A 11 -16.25 -16.23 -14.56
C PHE A 11 -15.28 -16.34 -13.38
N SER A 12 -14.78 -17.55 -13.10
CA SER A 12 -13.80 -17.77 -12.03
C SER A 12 -12.49 -17.03 -12.27
N LEU A 13 -12.02 -17.02 -13.54
CA LEU A 13 -10.83 -16.26 -13.93
C LEU A 13 -11.02 -14.75 -13.71
N LEU A 14 -12.19 -14.22 -14.10
CA LEU A 14 -12.50 -12.80 -13.90
C LEU A 14 -12.54 -12.43 -12.41
N LEU A 15 -13.15 -13.26 -11.57
CA LEU A 15 -13.14 -13.05 -10.11
C LEU A 15 -11.72 -13.06 -9.56
N PHE A 16 -10.91 -14.03 -9.96
CA PHE A 16 -9.52 -14.13 -9.52
C PHE A 16 -8.71 -12.91 -9.94
N LEU A 17 -8.78 -12.52 -11.21
CA LEU A 17 -8.08 -11.33 -11.73
C LEU A 17 -8.55 -10.05 -11.04
N ALA A 18 -9.85 -9.90 -10.76
CA ALA A 18 -10.37 -8.76 -10.01
C ALA A 18 -9.77 -8.69 -8.59
N GLY A 19 -9.61 -9.84 -7.91
CA GLY A 19 -8.95 -9.90 -6.61
C GLY A 19 -7.48 -9.48 -6.69
N VAL A 20 -6.70 -10.05 -7.63
CA VAL A 20 -5.29 -9.69 -7.84
C VAL A 20 -5.12 -8.21 -8.17
N LEU A 21 -5.92 -7.67 -9.11
CA LEU A 21 -5.84 -6.27 -9.50
C LEU A 21 -6.22 -5.33 -8.36
N LEU A 22 -7.13 -5.74 -7.49
CA LEU A 22 -7.49 -4.96 -6.31
C LEU A 22 -6.33 -4.93 -5.30
N GLU A 23 -5.62 -6.05 -5.04
CA GLU A 23 -4.42 -6.06 -4.19
C GLU A 23 -3.31 -5.19 -4.76
N ILE A 24 -2.99 -5.32 -6.05
CA ILE A 24 -2.00 -4.48 -6.73
C ILE A 24 -2.44 -3.00 -6.68
N GLY A 25 -3.72 -2.71 -6.86
CA GLY A 25 -4.25 -1.34 -6.78
C GLY A 25 -4.09 -0.72 -5.40
N ILE A 26 -4.30 -1.49 -4.33
CA ILE A 26 -4.10 -1.04 -2.94
C ILE A 26 -2.59 -0.81 -2.69
N SER A 27 -1.72 -1.77 -3.02
CA SER A 27 -0.27 -1.64 -2.82
C SER A 27 0.32 -0.48 -3.61
N ALA A 28 -0.07 -0.32 -4.88
CA ALA A 28 0.33 0.79 -5.73
C ALA A 28 -0.14 2.15 -5.19
N SER A 29 -1.33 2.22 -4.59
CA SER A 29 -1.85 3.46 -4.00
C SER A 29 -1.05 3.89 -2.77
N VAL A 30 -0.66 2.93 -1.91
CA VAL A 30 0.22 3.18 -0.76
C VAL A 30 1.60 3.64 -1.23
N LEU A 31 2.18 2.95 -2.22
CA LEU A 31 3.46 3.31 -2.81
C LEU A 31 3.44 4.73 -3.42
N TRP A 32 2.39 5.05 -4.18
CA TRP A 32 2.21 6.35 -4.80
C TRP A 32 2.18 7.47 -3.77
N GLY A 33 1.40 7.31 -2.69
CA GLY A 33 1.34 8.27 -1.59
C GLY A 33 2.71 8.53 -0.96
N GLU A 34 3.52 7.48 -0.78
CA GLU A 34 4.86 7.61 -0.20
C GLU A 34 5.86 8.30 -1.14
N ILE A 35 5.83 7.97 -2.44
CA ILE A 35 6.66 8.61 -3.46
C ILE A 35 6.32 10.11 -3.56
N GLU A 36 5.04 10.44 -3.65
CA GLU A 36 4.59 11.84 -3.71
C GLU A 36 4.98 12.64 -2.47
N ALA A 37 4.89 12.04 -1.27
CA ALA A 37 5.31 12.69 -0.03
C ALA A 37 6.82 13.01 -0.03
N ARG A 38 7.65 12.13 -0.60
CA ARG A 38 9.09 12.35 -0.77
C ARG A 38 9.39 13.45 -1.80
N LEU A 39 8.68 13.44 -2.93
CA LEU A 39 8.84 14.45 -3.98
C LEU A 39 8.34 15.84 -3.56
N TYR A 40 7.31 15.89 -2.72
CA TYR A 40 6.67 17.11 -2.26
C TYR A 40 7.65 18.09 -1.58
N THR A 41 8.65 17.57 -0.88
CA THR A 41 9.62 18.39 -0.15
C THR A 41 10.92 18.66 -0.88
N SER A 42 11.09 18.13 -2.13
CA SER A 42 12.28 18.28 -2.99
C SER A 42 13.65 18.01 -2.33
N GLN A 43 13.69 17.43 -1.15
CA GLN A 43 14.92 17.12 -0.43
C GLN A 43 14.98 15.60 -0.17
N PHE A 44 15.73 14.91 -1.00
CA PHE A 44 16.13 13.53 -0.73
C PHE A 44 17.18 13.54 0.38
N SER A 45 16.76 13.35 1.62
CA SER A 45 17.70 13.00 2.69
C SER A 45 17.61 11.49 2.93
N ASN A 46 18.75 10.85 3.13
CA ASN A 46 18.80 9.49 3.66
C ASN A 46 18.38 9.58 5.13
N SER A 47 17.09 9.45 5.41
CA SER A 47 16.59 9.68 6.74
C SER A 47 15.74 8.52 7.19
N ASP A 48 15.94 8.16 8.44
CA ASP A 48 15.30 7.01 9.07
C ASP A 48 14.27 7.42 10.14
N LEU A 49 13.79 8.66 10.13
CA LEU A 49 12.77 9.09 11.07
C LEU A 49 11.48 8.29 10.85
N THR A 50 11.08 7.54 11.87
CA THR A 50 9.85 6.75 11.81
C THR A 50 8.62 7.63 11.98
N VAL A 51 7.88 7.80 10.89
CA VAL A 51 6.59 8.52 10.87
C VAL A 51 5.47 7.51 10.70
N LYS A 52 4.50 7.52 11.62
CA LYS A 52 3.30 6.68 11.58
C LYS A 52 2.12 7.52 11.12
N CYS A 53 1.42 7.03 10.08
CA CYS A 53 0.26 7.68 9.50
C CYS A 53 -0.81 6.63 9.20
N PRO A 54 -2.09 6.98 9.22
CA PRO A 54 -3.13 6.13 8.68
C PRO A 54 -2.89 5.94 7.16
N PHE A 55 -3.21 4.76 6.63
CA PHE A 55 -3.12 4.51 5.19
C PHE A 55 -4.21 5.24 4.41
N MET A 56 -5.37 5.39 5.04
CA MET A 56 -6.58 5.91 4.41
C MET A 56 -7.42 6.70 5.43
N LEU A 57 -8.04 7.79 4.98
CA LEU A 57 -8.98 8.61 5.75
C LEU A 57 -10.26 8.85 4.94
N ALA A 58 -11.38 8.98 5.62
CA ALA A 58 -12.63 9.44 5.03
C ALA A 58 -12.75 10.98 5.05
N PHE A 59 -13.69 11.54 4.27
CA PHE A 59 -13.83 12.99 4.10
C PHE A 59 -14.24 13.76 5.36
N ASP A 60 -14.87 13.10 6.31
CA ASP A 60 -15.34 13.63 7.59
C ASP A 60 -14.47 13.17 8.77
N GLU A 61 -13.34 12.51 8.48
CA GLU A 61 -12.46 11.92 9.48
C GLU A 61 -11.24 12.82 9.74
N THR A 62 -10.82 12.88 11.01
CA THR A 62 -9.56 13.49 11.43
C THR A 62 -8.56 12.39 11.74
N GLY A 63 -7.42 12.40 11.04
CA GLY A 63 -6.32 11.49 11.28
C GLY A 63 -5.27 12.07 12.22
N ILE A 64 -4.49 11.18 12.83
CA ILE A 64 -3.33 11.53 13.65
C ILE A 64 -2.07 11.00 12.95
N ILE A 65 -1.12 11.90 12.75
CA ILE A 65 0.23 11.59 12.32
C ILE A 65 1.12 11.64 13.54
N SER A 66 2.02 10.70 13.70
CA SER A 66 2.98 10.72 14.80
C SER A 66 4.39 10.44 14.32
N ALA A 67 5.37 11.14 14.90
CA ALA A 67 6.79 10.88 14.70
C ALA A 67 7.46 10.56 16.03
N SER A 68 8.31 9.54 16.06
CA SER A 68 9.08 9.16 17.23
C SER A 68 10.49 9.74 17.10
N ILE A 69 10.84 10.67 17.99
CA ILE A 69 12.14 11.34 18.07
C ILE A 69 12.93 10.68 19.20
N ILE A 70 14.15 10.27 18.92
CA ILE A 70 15.00 9.57 19.87
C ILE A 70 16.28 10.38 20.09
N ASN A 71 16.60 10.67 21.35
CA ASN A 71 17.90 11.22 21.71
C ASN A 71 18.91 10.08 21.82
N THR A 72 19.88 10.03 20.93
CA THR A 72 20.95 9.01 20.95
C THR A 72 22.19 9.43 21.73
N LEU A 73 22.16 10.62 22.33
CA LEU A 73 23.29 11.23 23.06
C LEU A 73 23.15 11.04 24.57
N ASP A 74 24.27 11.15 25.27
CA ASP A 74 24.36 11.08 26.74
C ASP A 74 24.06 12.42 27.44
N GLN A 75 23.49 13.40 26.73
CA GLN A 75 23.15 14.73 27.23
C GLN A 75 21.74 15.14 26.80
N ASP A 76 21.18 16.12 27.52
CA ASP A 76 19.90 16.72 27.17
C ASP A 76 19.99 17.45 25.82
N VAL A 77 19.00 17.26 24.96
CA VAL A 77 18.92 17.92 23.66
C VAL A 77 17.59 18.62 23.47
N GLN A 78 17.58 19.66 22.63
CA GLN A 78 16.36 20.42 22.29
C GLN A 78 16.20 20.59 20.79
N PRO A 79 16.03 19.50 20.03
CA PRO A 79 15.84 19.58 18.59
C PRO A 79 14.53 20.29 18.23
N MET A 80 14.55 21.03 17.14
CA MET A 80 13.34 21.56 16.51
C MET A 80 12.76 20.48 15.59
N VAL A 81 11.50 20.14 15.78
CA VAL A 81 10.76 19.23 14.94
C VAL A 81 9.75 20.01 14.10
N THR A 82 9.82 19.83 12.79
CA THR A 82 8.98 20.53 11.83
C THR A 82 8.17 19.53 11.02
N ALA A 83 6.86 19.67 11.02
CA ALA A 83 5.97 18.92 10.14
C ALA A 83 5.50 19.83 9.00
N ASP A 84 5.78 19.41 7.77
CA ASP A 84 5.24 19.99 6.55
C ASP A 84 4.06 19.11 6.09
N ILE A 85 2.86 19.67 6.21
CA ILE A 85 1.62 18.98 5.87
C ILE A 85 1.02 19.65 4.64
N SER A 86 0.60 18.90 3.64
CA SER A 86 -0.01 19.43 2.44
C SER A 86 -1.27 20.24 2.74
N ARG A 87 -1.56 21.20 1.89
CA ARG A 87 -2.77 22.00 1.89
C ARG A 87 -3.10 22.44 0.46
N ASN A 88 -4.37 22.71 0.16
CA ASN A 88 -4.80 23.14 -1.17
C ASN A 88 -4.01 24.34 -1.75
N SER A 89 -3.48 25.21 -0.89
CA SER A 89 -2.72 26.41 -1.25
C SER A 89 -1.21 26.32 -1.00
N GLY A 90 -0.67 25.12 -0.80
CA GLY A 90 0.75 24.90 -0.50
C GLY A 90 0.99 23.98 0.68
N ALA A 91 2.03 24.19 1.47
CA ALA A 91 2.35 23.44 2.68
C ALA A 91 1.96 24.22 3.92
N GLN A 92 1.40 23.54 4.91
CA GLN A 92 1.30 24.05 6.27
C GLN A 92 2.50 23.54 7.05
N GLN A 93 3.36 24.47 7.47
CA GLN A 93 4.53 24.15 8.30
C GLN A 93 4.20 24.37 9.77
N ILE A 94 4.41 23.35 10.59
CA ILE A 94 4.20 23.39 12.05
C ILE A 94 5.52 23.01 12.70
N SER A 95 6.15 23.94 13.38
CA SER A 95 7.43 23.73 14.06
C SER A 95 7.26 23.81 15.57
N GLN A 96 7.93 22.92 16.29
CA GLN A 96 7.98 22.94 17.75
C GLN A 96 9.35 22.44 18.24
N THR A 97 9.82 23.01 19.34
CA THR A 97 11.03 22.53 20.01
C THR A 97 10.61 21.55 21.10
N ILE A 98 11.28 20.40 21.16
CA ILE A 98 11.05 19.39 22.18
C ILE A 98 12.31 19.22 23.02
N THR A 99 12.15 18.99 24.33
CA THR A 99 13.27 18.63 25.20
C THR A 99 13.28 17.14 25.41
N LEU A 100 14.44 16.52 25.26
CA LEU A 100 14.69 15.11 25.42
C LEU A 100 15.87 14.89 26.38
N ALA A 101 15.65 14.12 27.43
CA ALA A 101 16.72 13.63 28.28
C ALA A 101 17.63 12.61 27.53
N PRO A 102 18.82 12.26 28.09
CA PRO A 102 19.67 11.24 27.50
C PRO A 102 18.90 9.94 27.20
N HIS A 103 19.03 9.41 25.99
CA HIS A 103 18.38 8.19 25.53
C HIS A 103 16.83 8.18 25.59
N GLU A 104 16.21 9.35 25.81
CA GLU A 104 14.75 9.48 25.81
C GLU A 104 14.19 9.38 24.39
N SER A 105 13.02 8.73 24.27
CA SER A 105 12.20 8.74 23.07
C SER A 105 10.89 9.47 23.34
N LYS A 106 10.53 10.41 22.49
CA LYS A 106 9.28 11.19 22.58
C LYS A 106 8.51 11.16 21.28
N THR A 107 7.21 10.87 21.38
CA THR A 107 6.30 10.91 20.24
C THR A 107 5.65 12.29 20.12
N VAL A 108 5.72 12.85 18.94
CA VAL A 108 5.07 14.11 18.59
C VAL A 108 3.93 13.82 17.63
N GLU A 109 2.77 14.47 17.84
CA GLU A 109 1.54 14.18 17.10
C GLU A 109 0.99 15.44 16.43
N TRP A 110 0.44 15.28 15.22
CA TRP A 110 -0.27 16.30 14.47
C TRP A 110 -1.58 15.77 13.95
N LYS A 111 -2.58 16.63 13.89
CA LYS A 111 -3.89 16.32 13.32
C LYS A 111 -3.94 16.70 11.85
N VAL A 112 -4.56 15.87 11.04
CA VAL A 112 -4.83 16.10 9.62
C VAL A 112 -6.29 15.79 9.30
N ASP A 113 -6.85 16.53 8.39
CA ASP A 113 -8.24 16.42 7.96
C ASP A 113 -8.41 16.77 6.47
N ALA A 114 -9.64 16.88 6.01
CA ALA A 114 -9.96 17.19 4.62
C ALA A 114 -9.35 18.50 4.10
N SER A 115 -8.99 19.46 4.96
CA SER A 115 -8.35 20.73 4.57
C SER A 115 -6.90 20.52 4.08
N ASN A 116 -6.31 19.38 4.43
CA ASN A 116 -4.95 18.99 4.07
C ASN A 116 -4.87 18.22 2.74
N ILE A 117 -6.00 17.95 2.08
CA ILE A 117 -6.02 17.21 0.84
C ILE A 117 -5.33 18.00 -0.28
N LEU A 118 -4.41 17.33 -0.97
CA LEU A 118 -3.77 17.78 -2.19
C LEU A 118 -4.20 16.88 -3.35
N PHE A 119 -4.34 17.45 -4.55
CA PHE A 119 -4.81 16.73 -5.76
C PHE A 119 -6.15 15.98 -5.59
N GLY A 120 -6.97 16.39 -4.61
CA GLY A 120 -8.28 15.81 -4.33
C GLY A 120 -8.28 14.39 -3.76
N ARG A 121 -7.11 13.80 -3.49
CA ARG A 121 -7.00 12.38 -3.08
C ARG A 121 -5.93 12.06 -2.04
N LEU A 122 -4.95 12.92 -1.83
CA LEU A 122 -3.78 12.62 -0.99
C LEU A 122 -3.55 13.71 0.04
N ILE A 123 -3.12 13.29 1.23
CA ILE A 123 -2.44 14.17 2.18
C ILE A 123 -0.98 13.74 2.19
N LEU A 124 -0.09 14.69 1.93
CA LEU A 124 1.35 14.48 1.91
C LEU A 124 1.96 15.08 3.16
N VAL A 125 2.78 14.31 3.82
CA VAL A 125 3.41 14.69 5.09
C VAL A 125 4.90 14.43 5.03
N SER A 126 5.66 15.43 5.48
CA SER A 126 7.08 15.29 5.76
C SER A 126 7.36 15.82 7.17
N VAL A 127 8.04 15.04 7.98
CA VAL A 127 8.49 15.44 9.31
C VAL A 127 10.00 15.53 9.31
N LEU A 128 10.53 16.67 9.68
CA LEU A 128 11.96 16.95 9.82
C LEU A 128 12.30 17.13 11.30
N GLN A 129 13.19 16.30 11.80
CA GLN A 129 13.95 16.58 12.99
C GLN A 129 15.17 17.43 12.58
N GLY A 130 15.24 18.67 13.04
CA GLY A 130 16.38 19.53 12.78
C GLY A 130 17.65 19.02 13.44
N LYS A 131 18.81 19.35 12.85
CA LYS A 131 20.10 19.09 13.49
C LYS A 131 20.21 19.86 14.80
N TYR A 132 20.68 19.21 15.85
CA TYR A 132 20.97 19.84 17.15
C TYR A 132 22.29 19.29 17.68
N GLU A 133 23.32 20.12 17.75
CA GLU A 133 24.69 19.72 18.11
C GLU A 133 25.16 18.47 17.33
N ASP A 134 25.43 17.36 18.01
CA ASP A 134 25.84 16.07 17.43
C ASP A 134 24.64 15.19 17.02
N LEU A 135 23.40 15.58 17.35
CA LEU A 135 22.21 14.88 16.89
C LEU A 135 21.96 15.18 15.41
N PRO A 136 21.97 14.16 14.53
CA PRO A 136 21.78 14.36 13.11
C PRO A 136 20.38 14.85 12.76
N ALA A 137 20.27 15.54 11.63
CA ALA A 137 18.95 15.84 11.07
C ALA A 137 18.38 14.58 10.43
N GLU A 138 17.16 14.24 10.80
CA GLU A 138 16.42 13.09 10.24
C GLU A 138 15.10 13.56 9.65
N ARG A 139 14.64 12.85 8.61
CA ARG A 139 13.38 13.19 7.96
C ARG A 139 12.58 11.93 7.68
N GLY A 140 11.31 11.97 7.94
CA GLY A 140 10.36 10.91 7.61
C GLY A 140 9.22 11.41 6.74
N TYR A 141 8.62 10.51 5.98
CA TYR A 141 7.57 10.84 5.03
C TYR A 141 6.38 9.90 5.19
N CYS A 142 5.20 10.37 4.85
CA CYS A 142 4.06 9.52 4.61
C CYS A 142 3.04 10.17 3.68
N GLY A 143 2.39 9.34 2.88
CA GLY A 143 1.21 9.72 2.12
C GLY A 143 -0.02 9.04 2.72
N ILE A 144 -1.14 9.76 2.77
CA ILE A 144 -2.42 9.27 3.26
C ILE A 144 -3.40 9.37 2.10
N LEU A 145 -4.03 8.25 1.74
CA LEU A 145 -5.05 8.23 0.69
C LEU A 145 -6.40 8.69 1.28
N PHE A 146 -7.07 9.57 0.55
CA PHE A 146 -8.41 10.02 0.91
C PHE A 146 -9.45 9.26 0.09
N LEU A 147 -10.18 8.36 0.75
CA LEU A 147 -11.22 7.55 0.14
C LEU A 147 -12.27 7.17 1.17
N SER A 148 -13.54 7.42 0.85
CA SER A 148 -14.67 6.96 1.65
C SER A 148 -15.60 6.14 0.77
N LEU A 149 -15.93 4.94 1.20
CA LEU A 149 -16.91 4.07 0.58
C LEU A 149 -18.09 3.88 1.54
N PHE A 150 -19.28 4.09 1.05
CA PHE A 150 -20.53 3.86 1.80
C PHE A 150 -20.62 4.61 3.16
N GLY A 151 -19.95 5.74 3.31
CA GLY A 151 -19.91 6.51 4.57
C GLY A 151 -19.08 5.86 5.69
N MET A 152 -18.24 4.87 5.36
CA MET A 152 -17.32 4.24 6.30
C MET A 152 -16.10 5.13 6.54
N ASN A 153 -15.48 4.96 7.72
CA ASN A 153 -14.19 5.59 7.99
C ASN A 153 -13.06 4.98 7.15
N GLY A 154 -11.89 5.65 7.10
CA GLY A 154 -10.76 5.22 6.25
C GLY A 154 -10.26 3.82 6.61
N ARG A 155 -10.19 3.49 7.91
CA ARG A 155 -9.77 2.16 8.38
C ARG A 155 -10.74 1.06 7.94
N GLU A 156 -12.04 1.29 8.08
CA GLU A 156 -13.07 0.34 7.66
C GLU A 156 -13.06 0.14 6.15
N THR A 157 -12.93 1.24 5.39
CA THR A 157 -12.80 1.22 3.93
C THR A 157 -11.59 0.38 3.51
N PHE A 158 -10.44 0.58 4.15
CA PHE A 158 -9.23 -0.19 3.88
C PHE A 158 -9.41 -1.69 4.18
N ILE A 159 -9.98 -2.03 5.35
CA ILE A 159 -10.27 -3.42 5.73
C ILE A 159 -11.26 -4.07 4.74
N LEU A 160 -12.29 -3.34 4.33
CA LEU A 160 -13.25 -3.82 3.34
C LEU A 160 -12.58 -4.15 2.00
N LEU A 161 -11.74 -3.25 1.49
CA LEU A 161 -11.01 -3.46 0.22
C LEU A 161 -10.10 -4.68 0.30
N CYS A 162 -9.30 -4.81 1.37
CA CYS A 162 -8.44 -5.97 1.58
C CYS A 162 -9.25 -7.27 1.71
N SER A 163 -10.32 -7.27 2.51
CA SER A 163 -11.16 -8.45 2.69
C SER A 163 -11.84 -8.87 1.39
N THR A 164 -12.31 -7.89 0.61
CA THR A 164 -12.93 -8.14 -0.70
C THR A 164 -11.94 -8.76 -1.66
N SER A 165 -10.70 -8.27 -1.73
CA SER A 165 -9.67 -8.84 -2.60
C SER A 165 -9.39 -10.31 -2.26
N PHE A 166 -9.21 -10.64 -0.98
CA PHE A 166 -9.00 -12.02 -0.53
C PHE A 166 -10.18 -12.93 -0.84
N VAL A 167 -11.41 -12.46 -0.62
CA VAL A 167 -12.62 -13.23 -0.95
C VAL A 167 -12.69 -13.52 -2.44
N LEU A 168 -12.40 -12.54 -3.30
CA LEU A 168 -12.40 -12.70 -4.75
C LEU A 168 -11.32 -13.69 -5.22
N LEU A 169 -10.11 -13.63 -4.65
CA LEU A 169 -9.03 -14.58 -4.93
C LEU A 169 -9.45 -16.01 -4.58
N ILE A 170 -9.93 -16.23 -3.36
CA ILE A 170 -10.31 -17.54 -2.87
C ILE A 170 -11.48 -18.11 -3.70
N LEU A 171 -12.52 -17.30 -3.92
CA LEU A 171 -13.68 -17.73 -4.71
C LEU A 171 -13.27 -18.06 -6.15
N GLY A 172 -12.44 -17.21 -6.78
CA GLY A 172 -11.93 -17.48 -8.12
C GLY A 172 -11.21 -18.83 -8.22
N ILE A 173 -10.27 -19.10 -7.30
CA ILE A 173 -9.53 -20.36 -7.26
C ILE A 173 -10.47 -21.56 -6.99
N VAL A 174 -11.33 -21.47 -5.98
CA VAL A 174 -12.21 -22.58 -5.58
C VAL A 174 -13.20 -22.95 -6.68
N ILE A 175 -13.84 -21.94 -7.31
CA ILE A 175 -14.80 -22.18 -8.41
C ILE A 175 -14.06 -22.79 -9.61
N TRP A 176 -12.87 -22.28 -9.93
CA TRP A 176 -12.06 -22.81 -11.02
C TRP A 176 -11.67 -24.28 -10.77
N MET A 177 -11.13 -24.60 -9.60
CA MET A 177 -10.76 -25.96 -9.23
C MET A 177 -11.97 -26.92 -9.31
N ARG A 178 -13.11 -26.56 -8.74
CA ARG A 178 -14.33 -27.39 -8.77
C ARG A 178 -14.84 -27.66 -10.18
N SER A 179 -14.66 -26.70 -11.10
CA SER A 179 -15.12 -26.86 -12.49
C SER A 179 -14.21 -27.74 -13.34
N HIS A 180 -12.96 -28.01 -12.88
CA HIS A 180 -11.96 -28.82 -13.61
C HIS A 180 -11.60 -30.15 -12.95
N LEU A 181 -12.30 -30.52 -11.89
CA LEU A 181 -12.09 -31.85 -11.27
C LEU A 181 -12.67 -32.98 -12.15
N PRO A 182 -11.92 -34.11 -12.31
CA PRO A 182 -10.54 -34.36 -11.87
C PRO A 182 -9.52 -33.56 -12.71
N LEU A 183 -8.49 -33.05 -12.06
CA LEU A 183 -7.45 -32.23 -12.70
C LEU A 183 -6.62 -33.11 -13.64
N ASN A 184 -6.33 -32.59 -14.82
CA ASN A 184 -5.31 -33.13 -15.70
C ASN A 184 -3.99 -32.35 -15.54
N ALA A 185 -2.88 -32.82 -16.12
CA ALA A 185 -1.56 -32.21 -15.95
C ALA A 185 -1.51 -30.70 -16.35
N ARG A 186 -2.34 -30.30 -17.32
CA ARG A 186 -2.45 -28.89 -17.73
C ARG A 186 -3.19 -28.06 -16.68
N ASP A 187 -4.30 -28.59 -16.18
CA ASP A 187 -5.10 -27.90 -15.15
C ASP A 187 -4.30 -27.75 -13.85
N GLU A 188 -3.45 -28.72 -13.52
CA GLU A 188 -2.52 -28.65 -12.39
C GLU A 188 -1.50 -27.51 -12.58
N THR A 189 -0.90 -27.36 -13.76
CA THR A 189 0.01 -26.26 -14.07
C THR A 189 -0.69 -24.90 -13.92
N ILE A 190 -1.93 -24.77 -14.42
CA ILE A 190 -2.72 -23.53 -14.28
C ILE A 190 -3.05 -23.25 -12.80
N ALA A 191 -3.39 -24.28 -12.03
CA ALA A 191 -3.64 -24.12 -10.59
C ALA A 191 -2.41 -23.62 -9.84
N HIS A 192 -1.23 -24.17 -10.14
CA HIS A 192 0.04 -23.68 -9.58
C HIS A 192 0.32 -22.22 -9.95
N THR A 193 0.03 -21.84 -11.20
CA THR A 193 0.21 -20.45 -11.65
C THR A 193 -0.72 -19.49 -10.91
N PHE A 194 -1.99 -19.86 -10.71
CA PHE A 194 -2.93 -19.07 -9.89
C PHE A 194 -2.45 -18.95 -8.45
N GLY A 195 -2.00 -20.07 -7.85
CA GLY A 195 -1.45 -20.06 -6.51
C GLY A 195 -0.24 -19.14 -6.38
N SER A 196 0.71 -19.23 -7.32
CA SER A 196 1.91 -18.38 -7.33
C SER A 196 1.56 -16.89 -7.49
N LEU A 197 0.63 -16.56 -8.37
CA LEU A 197 0.18 -15.18 -8.57
C LEU A 197 -0.56 -14.63 -7.35
N ALA A 198 -1.41 -15.43 -6.71
CA ALA A 198 -2.08 -15.04 -5.47
C ALA A 198 -1.06 -14.76 -4.35
N VAL A 199 -0.05 -15.61 -4.19
CA VAL A 199 1.02 -15.43 -3.20
C VAL A 199 1.81 -14.14 -3.50
N LEU A 200 2.19 -13.90 -4.76
CA LEU A 200 2.92 -12.70 -5.15
C LEU A 200 2.14 -11.42 -4.86
N ALA A 201 0.85 -11.37 -5.24
CA ALA A 201 0.00 -10.21 -4.99
C ALA A 201 -0.18 -9.96 -3.48
N THR A 202 -0.47 -11.03 -2.71
CA THR A 202 -0.60 -10.94 -1.25
C THR A 202 0.70 -10.48 -0.57
N MET A 203 1.86 -10.96 -1.03
CA MET A 203 3.16 -10.48 -0.55
C MET A 203 3.40 -9.01 -0.90
N GLY A 204 3.00 -8.55 -2.10
CA GLY A 204 3.02 -7.15 -2.50
C GLY A 204 2.20 -6.28 -1.55
N LEU A 205 0.97 -6.68 -1.26
CA LEU A 205 0.12 -5.99 -0.27
C LEU A 205 0.75 -5.97 1.13
N PHE A 206 1.31 -7.09 1.59
CA PHE A 206 1.96 -7.17 2.90
C PHE A 206 3.20 -6.28 3.00
N THR A 207 4.04 -6.25 1.95
CA THR A 207 5.21 -5.35 1.90
C THR A 207 4.81 -3.87 1.84
N ALA A 208 3.65 -3.56 1.23
CA ALA A 208 3.08 -2.22 1.25
C ALA A 208 2.71 -1.78 2.68
N LEU A 209 2.11 -2.67 3.49
CA LEU A 209 1.81 -2.41 4.89
C LEU A 209 3.08 -2.18 5.72
N LEU A 210 4.18 -2.86 5.40
CA LEU A 210 5.49 -2.67 6.03
C LEU A 210 6.27 -1.46 5.47
N ARG A 211 5.73 -0.79 4.45
CA ARG A 211 6.37 0.35 3.75
C ARG A 211 7.74 0.01 3.12
N TRP A 212 7.92 -1.22 2.69
CA TRP A 212 9.11 -1.68 1.98
C TRP A 212 8.98 -1.39 0.47
N TRP A 213 9.01 -0.10 0.12
CA TRP A 213 8.71 0.41 -1.23
C TRP A 213 9.49 -0.29 -2.36
N GLY A 214 10.78 -0.62 -2.16
CA GLY A 214 11.56 -1.33 -3.17
C GLY A 214 11.03 -2.73 -3.47
N LEU A 215 10.57 -3.46 -2.44
CA LEU A 215 9.97 -4.78 -2.60
C LEU A 215 8.57 -4.71 -3.23
N ILE A 216 7.79 -3.67 -2.92
CA ILE A 216 6.46 -3.46 -3.53
C ILE A 216 6.63 -3.37 -5.05
N ILE A 217 7.53 -2.51 -5.54
CA ILE A 217 7.75 -2.32 -6.99
C ILE A 217 8.13 -3.63 -7.66
N ILE A 218 9.04 -4.40 -7.05
CA ILE A 218 9.50 -5.67 -7.63
C ILE A 218 8.37 -6.69 -7.66
N LEU A 219 7.64 -6.88 -6.57
CA LEU A 219 6.58 -7.87 -6.47
C LEU A 219 5.39 -7.53 -7.39
N ASP A 220 4.96 -6.27 -7.41
CA ASP A 220 3.87 -5.82 -8.29
C ASP A 220 4.25 -5.93 -9.77
N ALA A 221 5.51 -5.59 -10.14
CA ALA A 221 6.00 -5.76 -11.51
C ALA A 221 6.03 -7.24 -11.92
N ILE A 222 6.50 -8.12 -11.05
CA ILE A 222 6.48 -9.57 -11.31
C ILE A 222 5.04 -10.08 -11.44
N ALA A 223 4.12 -9.67 -10.56
CA ALA A 223 2.73 -10.06 -10.63
C ALA A 223 2.07 -9.61 -11.94
N LEU A 224 2.33 -8.37 -12.38
CA LEU A 224 1.84 -7.86 -13.67
C LEU A 224 2.40 -8.65 -14.86
N LEU A 225 3.69 -9.00 -14.84
CA LEU A 225 4.29 -9.85 -15.89
C LEU A 225 3.63 -11.23 -15.92
N PHE A 226 3.36 -11.85 -14.76
CA PHE A 226 2.64 -13.12 -14.70
C PHE A 226 1.23 -13.02 -15.30
N ILE A 227 0.49 -11.93 -15.00
CA ILE A 227 -0.82 -11.68 -15.60
C ILE A 227 -0.71 -11.62 -17.12
N ILE A 228 0.26 -10.89 -17.66
CA ILE A 228 0.48 -10.75 -19.11
C ILE A 228 0.76 -12.13 -19.73
N VAL A 229 1.65 -12.93 -19.13
CA VAL A 229 2.00 -14.27 -19.63
C VAL A 229 0.79 -15.18 -19.62
N ILE A 230 0.02 -15.23 -18.53
CA ILE A 230 -1.20 -16.05 -18.44
C ILE A 230 -2.20 -15.62 -19.53
N PHE A 231 -2.38 -14.30 -19.68
CA PHE A 231 -3.33 -13.78 -20.65
C PHE A 231 -2.93 -14.10 -22.09
N THR A 232 -1.63 -14.00 -22.42
CA THR A 232 -1.12 -14.37 -23.74
C THR A 232 -1.24 -15.86 -24.00
N GLU A 233 -0.94 -16.75 -23.05
CA GLU A 233 -1.11 -18.19 -23.20
C GLU A 233 -2.57 -18.60 -23.38
N VAL A 234 -3.47 -18.01 -22.60
CA VAL A 234 -4.90 -18.32 -22.67
C VAL A 234 -5.54 -17.84 -23.97
N LEU A 235 -5.17 -16.65 -24.46
CA LEU A 235 -5.79 -16.04 -25.65
C LEU A 235 -5.16 -16.48 -26.96
N PHE A 236 -3.81 -16.57 -27.02
CA PHE A 236 -3.11 -16.75 -28.29
C PHE A 236 -2.64 -18.16 -28.54
N ASN A 237 -2.68 -19.05 -27.53
CA ASN A 237 -2.28 -20.46 -27.68
C ASN A 237 -3.41 -21.42 -27.29
N PRO A 238 -4.58 -21.40 -27.96
CA PRO A 238 -5.63 -22.37 -27.72
C PRO A 238 -5.17 -23.71 -28.30
N GLN A 239 -4.35 -24.46 -27.54
CA GLN A 239 -3.94 -25.78 -27.98
C GLN A 239 -5.18 -26.67 -28.15
N PRO A 240 -5.31 -27.38 -29.29
CA PRO A 240 -6.42 -28.29 -29.53
C PRO A 240 -6.42 -29.35 -28.42
N ARG A 241 -7.53 -29.45 -27.67
CA ARG A 241 -7.75 -30.53 -26.72
C ARG A 241 -7.56 -31.84 -27.48
N ARG A 242 -6.49 -32.59 -27.20
CA ARG A 242 -6.40 -33.98 -27.64
C ARG A 242 -7.58 -34.72 -27.00
N ILE A 243 -8.46 -35.20 -27.88
CA ILE A 243 -9.62 -36.04 -27.55
C ILE A 243 -9.11 -37.41 -27.14
#